data_2649c80a0dfd0feffab74a4fc27ecd52
#
_entry.id   2649c80a0dfd0feffab74a4fc27ecd52
#
_cell.length_a   1.000
_cell.length_b   1.000
_cell.length_c   1.000
_cell.angle_alpha   90.00
_cell.angle_beta   90.00
_cell.angle_gamma   90.00
#
_symmetry.space_group_name_H-M   'P 1'
#
loop_
_entity.id
_entity.type
_entity.pdbx_description
1 polymer ?
#
loop_
_entity_poly.entity_id
_entity_poly.type
_entity_poly.pdbx_seq_one_letter_code
_entity_poly.pdbx_strand_id
1 'polypeptide(L)'
;GLDFFPLTVNYQEKTYAAGKIPGGFFKREGRPSEKETLVSRLIDRPIRPLFIKGFKNETQVIATVLSHDMENDPDIVAMVAVSAALTISGLPFLGPIGAARVGYIDGEYKLNPMIDEMVESNLDLVVAGTADAVMMVESEAKELSEDIMLGAVMFGHREFQPVIDMIIRMAEKCAKEPRAIDVKDNSALVAKVRELAESDMRAGYGLKDKGQRHAALAAAKDKVKAALCNPEDANAVPETEVGGVFKEIESDIVRNSILDTKSRIDGRDLETVRPIVSEVGVLPRTHGSALFTRGETQALVVATLGTGDDEQFIDALEGTYKENFLLHYNFPPFSVGETGRVGFTGRREVGHGKLAWRALRAVLPPKTDFPYTLRLVSEITESNGSSSMATVCGSSLAMMDAGVPLKRAVAGIAMGLILEGERFAVLSDILGDEDHLGDMDFKVAGTQEGVTSLQMDIKITGINEAIMKQALAQAKGGRM
;
A
#
# COMPACT_ATOMS: atom_id res chain seq x y z
N GLY A 1 -6.51 -20.47 -16.72
CA GLY A 1 -6.96 -19.60 -15.62
C GLY A 1 -5.86 -18.63 -15.20
N LEU A 2 -6.25 -17.56 -14.51
CA LEU A 2 -5.31 -16.59 -13.98
C LEU A 2 -4.60 -17.17 -12.75
N ASP A 3 -3.37 -16.75 -12.50
CA ASP A 3 -2.59 -17.14 -11.33
C ASP A 3 -2.84 -16.24 -10.10
N PHE A 4 -3.67 -15.20 -10.28
CA PHE A 4 -4.07 -14.25 -9.23
C PHE A 4 -5.59 -14.08 -9.14
N PHE A 5 -6.07 -13.49 -8.05
CA PHE A 5 -7.48 -13.15 -7.87
C PHE A 5 -7.83 -11.85 -8.61
N PRO A 6 -8.67 -11.91 -9.67
CA PRO A 6 -9.00 -10.74 -10.48
C PRO A 6 -10.13 -9.91 -9.84
N LEU A 7 -9.82 -9.19 -8.78
CA LEU A 7 -10.72 -8.24 -8.12
C LEU A 7 -10.49 -6.83 -8.65
N THR A 8 -11.56 -6.16 -9.05
CA THR A 8 -11.55 -4.75 -9.43
C THR A 8 -12.52 -3.98 -8.55
N VAL A 9 -12.03 -2.96 -7.86
CA VAL A 9 -12.86 -2.07 -7.05
C VAL A 9 -12.93 -0.69 -7.72
N ASN A 10 -14.14 -0.17 -7.85
CA ASN A 10 -14.44 1.15 -8.36
C ASN A 10 -15.26 1.93 -7.33
N TYR A 11 -14.80 3.13 -7.02
CA TYR A 11 -15.55 4.12 -6.25
C TYR A 11 -15.87 5.30 -7.15
N GLN A 12 -17.10 5.76 -7.13
CA GLN A 12 -17.59 6.82 -8.00
C GLN A 12 -18.40 7.84 -7.20
N GLU A 13 -18.12 9.12 -7.44
CA GLU A 13 -18.90 10.23 -6.90
C GLU A 13 -19.71 10.87 -8.02
N LYS A 14 -21.04 10.77 -7.93
CA LYS A 14 -21.92 11.46 -8.87
C LYS A 14 -22.06 12.91 -8.47
N THR A 15 -21.89 13.82 -9.40
CA THR A 15 -21.93 15.25 -9.14
C THR A 15 -23.31 15.70 -8.64
N TYR A 16 -24.39 15.05 -9.10
CA TYR A 16 -25.74 15.28 -8.60
C TYR A 16 -25.93 14.92 -7.13
N ALA A 17 -25.05 14.11 -6.55
CA ALA A 17 -25.10 13.80 -5.12
C ALA A 17 -24.96 15.06 -4.24
N ALA A 18 -24.28 16.09 -4.74
CA ALA A 18 -24.15 17.41 -4.12
C ALA A 18 -25.03 18.47 -4.79
N GLY A 19 -26.01 18.06 -5.60
CA GLY A 19 -26.89 19.00 -6.30
C GLY A 19 -26.20 19.80 -7.41
N LYS A 20 -25.14 19.28 -8.01
CA LYS A 20 -24.31 19.98 -8.99
C LYS A 20 -24.36 19.31 -10.36
N ILE A 21 -24.03 20.12 -11.39
CA ILE A 21 -23.74 19.65 -12.74
C ILE A 21 -22.21 19.57 -12.88
N PRO A 22 -21.67 18.51 -13.50
CA PRO A 22 -20.24 18.39 -13.70
C PRO A 22 -19.63 19.59 -14.44
N GLY A 23 -18.44 19.98 -14.05
CA GLY A 23 -17.62 20.95 -14.78
C GLY A 23 -17.15 20.41 -16.13
N GLY A 24 -16.27 21.16 -16.78
CA GLY A 24 -15.71 20.78 -18.07
C GLY A 24 -16.66 21.02 -19.28
N PHE A 25 -16.17 20.69 -20.43
CA PHE A 25 -16.87 20.95 -21.69
C PHE A 25 -18.09 20.04 -21.89
N PHE A 26 -17.96 18.76 -21.59
CA PHE A 26 -19.02 17.76 -21.84
C PHE A 26 -20.10 17.71 -20.79
N LYS A 27 -19.93 18.40 -19.66
CA LYS A 27 -20.91 18.40 -18.54
C LYS A 27 -21.33 16.99 -18.11
N ARG A 28 -20.36 16.08 -18.09
CA ARG A 28 -20.54 14.66 -17.73
C ARG A 28 -19.34 14.18 -16.95
N GLU A 29 -19.59 13.31 -15.97
CA GLU A 29 -18.51 12.58 -15.27
C GLU A 29 -17.72 11.76 -16.32
N GLY A 30 -16.41 11.90 -16.29
CA GLY A 30 -15.50 11.27 -17.25
C GLY A 30 -14.57 10.28 -16.56
N ARG A 31 -13.28 10.54 -16.71
CA ARG A 31 -12.25 9.71 -16.06
C ARG A 31 -12.35 9.83 -14.53
N PRO A 32 -12.04 8.76 -13.78
CA PRO A 32 -11.97 8.83 -12.34
C PRO A 32 -11.05 9.96 -11.87
N SER A 33 -11.51 10.73 -10.87
CA SER A 33 -10.68 11.73 -10.21
C SER A 33 -9.57 11.05 -9.40
N GLU A 34 -8.59 11.82 -8.95
CA GLU A 34 -7.56 11.34 -8.02
C GLU A 34 -8.22 10.77 -6.76
N LYS A 35 -9.17 11.49 -6.16
CA LYS A 35 -9.93 11.02 -4.99
C LYS A 35 -10.63 9.70 -5.25
N GLU A 36 -11.35 9.56 -6.36
CA GLU A 36 -12.04 8.31 -6.71
C GLU A 36 -11.07 7.14 -6.87
N THR A 37 -9.92 7.37 -7.46
CA THR A 37 -8.85 6.37 -7.60
C THR A 37 -8.28 5.97 -6.24
N LEU A 38 -8.02 6.93 -5.37
CA LEU A 38 -7.47 6.68 -4.03
C LEU A 38 -8.47 5.94 -3.13
N VAL A 39 -9.74 6.31 -3.16
CA VAL A 39 -10.79 5.62 -2.38
C VAL A 39 -11.03 4.22 -2.92
N SER A 40 -10.97 4.00 -4.24
CA SER A 40 -11.03 2.65 -4.83
C SER A 40 -9.93 1.75 -4.25
N ARG A 41 -8.70 2.26 -4.11
CA ARG A 41 -7.59 1.54 -3.49
C ARG A 41 -7.78 1.35 -1.98
N LEU A 42 -8.32 2.35 -1.30
CA LEU A 42 -8.62 2.31 0.13
C LEU A 42 -9.63 1.20 0.48
N ILE A 43 -10.60 0.97 -0.39
CA ILE A 43 -11.59 -0.10 -0.26
C ILE A 43 -10.99 -1.47 -0.62
N ASP A 44 -10.22 -1.54 -1.71
CA ASP A 44 -9.61 -2.79 -2.20
C ASP A 44 -8.68 -3.43 -1.15
N ARG A 45 -7.83 -2.66 -0.54
CA ARG A 45 -6.77 -3.15 0.35
C ARG A 45 -7.27 -4.01 1.52
N PRO A 46 -8.28 -3.63 2.30
CA PRO A 46 -8.75 -4.45 3.43
C PRO A 46 -9.62 -5.63 3.01
N ILE A 47 -10.27 -5.61 1.86
CA ILE A 47 -11.19 -6.68 1.44
C ILE A 47 -10.48 -7.78 0.66
N ARG A 48 -9.49 -7.46 -0.15
CA ARG A 48 -8.78 -8.41 -1.02
C ARG A 48 -8.20 -9.61 -0.24
N PRO A 49 -7.49 -9.44 0.88
CA PRO A 49 -6.93 -10.55 1.65
C PRO A 49 -7.98 -11.45 2.30
N LEU A 50 -9.22 -11.00 2.41
CA LEU A 50 -10.30 -11.71 3.09
C LEU A 50 -11.08 -12.66 2.17
N PHE A 51 -10.78 -12.70 0.87
CA PHE A 51 -11.30 -13.73 0.00
C PHE A 51 -10.53 -15.04 0.20
N ILE A 52 -11.23 -16.15 0.17
CA ILE A 52 -10.65 -17.49 0.38
C ILE A 52 -9.58 -17.75 -0.68
N LYS A 53 -8.44 -18.27 -0.24
CA LYS A 53 -7.35 -18.70 -1.13
C LYS A 53 -7.88 -19.73 -2.15
N GLY A 54 -7.59 -19.49 -3.42
CA GLY A 54 -8.08 -20.32 -4.52
C GLY A 54 -9.34 -19.81 -5.22
N PHE A 55 -10.03 -18.82 -4.66
CA PHE A 55 -11.10 -18.13 -5.37
C PHE A 55 -10.51 -17.21 -6.45
N LYS A 56 -10.79 -17.52 -7.71
CA LYS A 56 -10.21 -16.83 -8.89
C LYS A 56 -11.25 -16.35 -9.89
N ASN A 57 -12.50 -16.30 -9.50
CA ASN A 57 -13.56 -15.75 -10.34
C ASN A 57 -13.38 -14.23 -10.45
N GLU A 58 -13.48 -13.71 -11.65
CA GLU A 58 -13.46 -12.26 -11.86
C GLU A 58 -14.59 -11.62 -11.05
N THR A 59 -14.21 -10.66 -10.22
CA THR A 59 -15.10 -10.00 -9.27
C THR A 59 -14.94 -8.50 -9.40
N GLN A 60 -16.06 -7.82 -9.57
CA GLN A 60 -16.09 -6.35 -9.63
C GLN A 60 -16.97 -5.81 -8.50
N VAL A 61 -16.43 -4.83 -7.78
CA VAL A 61 -17.12 -4.08 -6.74
C VAL A 61 -17.24 -2.63 -7.20
N ILE A 62 -18.45 -2.11 -7.19
CA ILE A 62 -18.75 -0.72 -7.58
C ILE A 62 -19.48 -0.05 -6.42
N ALA A 63 -18.87 0.97 -5.84
CA ALA A 63 -19.47 1.82 -4.83
C ALA A 63 -19.75 3.20 -5.44
N THR A 64 -21.01 3.61 -5.43
CA THR A 64 -21.45 4.86 -6.05
C THR A 64 -22.10 5.76 -5.02
N VAL A 65 -21.61 6.99 -4.87
CA VAL A 65 -22.21 8.02 -4.04
C VAL A 65 -23.36 8.68 -4.79
N LEU A 66 -24.56 8.49 -4.29
CA LEU A 66 -25.81 8.98 -4.91
C LEU A 66 -26.39 10.22 -4.20
N SER A 67 -26.01 10.43 -2.93
CA SER A 67 -26.43 11.58 -2.13
C SER A 67 -25.35 11.88 -1.11
N HIS A 68 -25.08 13.16 -0.90
CA HIS A 68 -24.02 13.64 -0.01
C HIS A 68 -24.57 14.75 0.91
N ASP A 69 -24.34 14.65 2.21
CA ASP A 69 -24.80 15.63 3.20
C ASP A 69 -23.88 16.87 3.32
N MET A 70 -22.76 16.87 2.62
CA MET A 70 -21.71 17.91 2.65
C MET A 70 -20.98 18.04 4.02
N GLU A 71 -21.23 17.12 4.94
CA GLU A 71 -20.66 17.10 6.29
C GLU A 71 -19.75 15.89 6.52
N ASN A 72 -20.11 14.72 5.99
CA ASN A 72 -19.35 13.48 6.18
C ASN A 72 -18.67 13.05 4.89
N ASP A 73 -17.39 12.68 4.98
CA ASP A 73 -16.69 12.11 3.81
C ASP A 73 -17.34 10.77 3.44
N PRO A 74 -17.78 10.59 2.19
CA PRO A 74 -18.45 9.36 1.77
C PRO A 74 -17.55 8.13 1.68
N ASP A 75 -16.25 8.26 1.79
CA ASP A 75 -15.30 7.13 1.68
C ASP A 75 -15.52 6.05 2.74
N ILE A 76 -15.69 6.42 4.00
CA ILE A 76 -15.97 5.48 5.09
C ILE A 76 -17.32 4.78 4.89
N VAL A 77 -18.34 5.53 4.50
CA VAL A 77 -19.66 4.96 4.18
C VAL A 77 -19.57 3.96 3.04
N ALA A 78 -18.81 4.27 2.01
CA ALA A 78 -18.55 3.35 0.88
C ALA A 78 -17.87 2.06 1.33
N MET A 79 -16.87 2.14 2.21
CA MET A 79 -16.20 0.96 2.77
C MET A 79 -17.18 0.06 3.53
N VAL A 80 -18.03 0.63 4.35
CA VAL A 80 -19.06 -0.09 5.11
C VAL A 80 -20.10 -0.72 4.16
N ALA A 81 -20.55 0.03 3.16
CA ALA A 81 -21.49 -0.47 2.17
C ALA A 81 -20.93 -1.64 1.35
N VAL A 82 -19.68 -1.56 0.94
CA VAL A 82 -18.98 -2.65 0.24
C VAL A 82 -18.85 -3.88 1.12
N SER A 83 -18.47 -3.71 2.39
CA SER A 83 -18.40 -4.80 3.37
C SER A 83 -19.74 -5.50 3.52
N ALA A 84 -20.82 -4.73 3.66
CA ALA A 84 -22.19 -5.26 3.76
C ALA A 84 -22.60 -6.03 2.49
N ALA A 85 -22.35 -5.44 1.32
CA ALA A 85 -22.68 -6.07 0.02
C ALA A 85 -21.95 -7.40 -0.18
N LEU A 86 -20.67 -7.46 0.13
CA LEU A 86 -19.88 -8.68 0.05
C LEU A 86 -20.36 -9.75 1.04
N THR A 87 -20.69 -9.34 2.25
CA THR A 87 -21.13 -10.26 3.32
C THR A 87 -22.46 -10.92 2.97
N ILE A 88 -23.39 -10.20 2.34
CA ILE A 88 -24.69 -10.75 1.93
C ILE A 88 -24.68 -11.42 0.55
N SER A 89 -23.62 -11.31 -0.22
CA SER A 89 -23.57 -11.76 -1.62
C SER A 89 -23.48 -13.27 -1.80
N GLY A 90 -23.09 -14.01 -0.76
CA GLY A 90 -22.76 -15.44 -0.86
C GLY A 90 -21.38 -15.73 -1.43
N LEU A 91 -20.58 -14.71 -1.77
CA LEU A 91 -19.18 -14.88 -2.16
C LEU A 91 -18.32 -15.37 -0.99
N PRO A 92 -17.19 -16.04 -1.25
CA PRO A 92 -16.31 -16.57 -0.20
C PRO A 92 -15.46 -15.47 0.44
N PHE A 93 -16.12 -14.55 1.09
CA PHE A 93 -15.56 -13.39 1.77
C PHE A 93 -15.58 -13.60 3.29
N LEU A 94 -14.40 -13.56 3.92
CA LEU A 94 -14.21 -13.83 5.35
C LEU A 94 -14.37 -12.58 6.23
N GLY A 95 -15.12 -11.60 5.76
CA GLY A 95 -15.54 -10.46 6.55
C GLY A 95 -16.73 -10.81 7.46
N PRO A 96 -17.48 -9.77 7.91
CA PRO A 96 -17.39 -8.39 7.44
C PRO A 96 -16.18 -7.62 7.96
N ILE A 97 -15.89 -6.50 7.32
CA ILE A 97 -15.01 -5.47 7.86
C ILE A 97 -15.83 -4.30 8.39
N GLY A 98 -15.28 -3.62 9.39
CA GLY A 98 -15.65 -2.26 9.76
C GLY A 98 -14.60 -1.28 9.24
N ALA A 99 -14.93 -0.02 9.29
CA ALA A 99 -14.04 1.08 8.94
C ALA A 99 -14.38 2.34 9.75
N ALA A 100 -13.37 3.15 10.00
CA ALA A 100 -13.54 4.44 10.67
C ALA A 100 -12.44 5.41 10.23
N ARG A 101 -12.76 6.70 10.28
CA ARG A 101 -11.78 7.77 10.29
C ARG A 101 -11.52 8.18 11.72
N VAL A 102 -10.26 8.40 12.07
CA VAL A 102 -9.85 8.90 13.37
C VAL A 102 -9.13 10.23 13.19
N GLY A 103 -9.62 11.26 13.84
CA GLY A 103 -8.94 12.54 14.00
C GLY A 103 -8.23 12.63 15.34
N TYR A 104 -7.37 13.63 15.49
CA TYR A 104 -6.69 13.96 16.72
C TYR A 104 -6.77 15.47 16.94
N ILE A 105 -7.65 15.89 17.84
CA ILE A 105 -8.02 17.29 18.05
C ILE A 105 -7.91 17.58 19.55
N ASP A 106 -7.17 18.62 19.91
CA ASP A 106 -6.95 19.04 21.30
C ASP A 106 -6.46 17.89 22.21
N GLY A 107 -5.60 17.04 21.68
CA GLY A 107 -5.02 15.92 22.42
C GLY A 107 -5.94 14.70 22.60
N GLU A 108 -7.07 14.67 21.92
CA GLU A 108 -8.04 13.57 22.00
C GLU A 108 -8.35 12.94 20.63
N TYR A 109 -8.56 11.64 20.60
CA TYR A 109 -9.04 10.94 19.41
C TYR A 109 -10.51 11.27 19.16
N LYS A 110 -10.85 11.50 17.90
CA LYS A 110 -12.21 11.75 17.46
C LYS A 110 -12.63 10.76 16.39
N LEU A 111 -13.76 10.08 16.64
CA LEU A 111 -14.33 9.11 15.72
C LEU A 111 -15.10 9.82 14.61
N ASN A 112 -14.78 9.48 13.35
CA ASN A 112 -15.48 9.98 12.16
C ASN A 112 -15.74 11.50 12.20
N PRO A 113 -14.71 12.32 12.37
CA PRO A 113 -14.88 13.76 12.39
C PRO A 113 -15.52 14.26 11.09
N MET A 114 -16.33 15.29 11.18
CA MET A 114 -16.91 15.94 10.02
C MET A 114 -15.83 16.64 9.19
N ILE A 115 -16.14 16.95 7.94
CA ILE A 115 -15.20 17.55 6.99
C ILE A 115 -14.64 18.88 7.54
N ASP A 116 -15.48 19.73 8.14
CA ASP A 116 -15.06 21.00 8.74
C ASP A 116 -14.18 20.80 9.99
N GLU A 117 -14.46 19.80 10.80
CA GLU A 117 -13.66 19.46 11.99
C GLU A 117 -12.25 18.97 11.63
N MET A 118 -12.07 18.37 10.45
CA MET A 118 -10.77 17.88 9.98
C MET A 118 -9.75 19.01 9.79
N VAL A 119 -10.19 20.23 9.60
CA VAL A 119 -9.29 21.41 9.50
C VAL A 119 -8.48 21.60 10.79
N GLU A 120 -9.05 21.32 11.94
CA GLU A 120 -8.42 21.45 13.26
C GLU A 120 -7.67 20.18 13.68
N SER A 121 -7.77 19.09 12.92
CA SER A 121 -7.16 17.83 13.28
C SER A 121 -5.69 17.76 12.91
N ASN A 122 -4.88 17.20 13.82
CA ASN A 122 -3.48 16.88 13.58
C ASN A 122 -3.28 15.48 12.98
N LEU A 123 -4.37 14.75 12.75
CA LEU A 123 -4.37 13.41 12.21
C LEU A 123 -5.56 13.21 11.27
N ASP A 124 -5.30 12.61 10.13
CA ASP A 124 -6.30 12.00 9.26
C ASP A 124 -5.92 10.53 9.08
N LEU A 125 -6.59 9.65 9.81
CA LEU A 125 -6.29 8.23 9.80
C LEU A 125 -7.55 7.44 9.48
N VAL A 126 -7.46 6.60 8.45
CA VAL A 126 -8.48 5.61 8.13
C VAL A 126 -7.97 4.24 8.53
N VAL A 127 -8.79 3.52 9.29
CA VAL A 127 -8.54 2.15 9.71
C VAL A 127 -9.70 1.27 9.31
N ALA A 128 -9.40 0.09 8.79
CA ALA A 128 -10.39 -0.93 8.47
C ALA A 128 -9.91 -2.31 8.91
N GLY A 129 -10.82 -3.18 9.25
CA GLY A 129 -10.48 -4.53 9.66
C GLY A 129 -11.68 -5.37 10.04
N THR A 130 -11.40 -6.60 10.43
CA THR A 130 -12.38 -7.55 10.96
C THR A 130 -12.62 -7.31 12.45
N ALA A 131 -13.51 -8.09 13.05
CA ALA A 131 -13.73 -8.03 14.50
C ALA A 131 -12.44 -8.26 15.29
N ASP A 132 -11.58 -9.15 14.82
CA ASP A 132 -10.40 -9.61 15.54
C ASP A 132 -9.10 -8.93 15.12
N ALA A 133 -9.05 -8.31 13.93
CA ALA A 133 -7.80 -7.84 13.37
C ALA A 133 -7.95 -6.53 12.57
N VAL A 134 -6.98 -5.62 12.74
CA VAL A 134 -6.74 -4.52 11.83
C VAL A 134 -6.20 -5.08 10.51
N MET A 135 -6.75 -4.65 9.38
CA MET A 135 -6.33 -5.10 8.05
C MET A 135 -5.69 -4.00 7.22
N MET A 136 -6.05 -2.77 7.43
CA MET A 136 -5.55 -1.64 6.64
C MET A 136 -5.51 -0.37 7.48
N VAL A 137 -4.45 0.40 7.31
CA VAL A 137 -4.31 1.77 7.82
C VAL A 137 -3.79 2.68 6.70
N GLU A 138 -4.37 3.84 6.59
CA GLU A 138 -3.89 4.93 5.73
C GLU A 138 -3.95 6.23 6.52
N SER A 139 -2.86 6.99 6.57
CA SER A 139 -2.86 8.20 7.41
C SER A 139 -1.96 9.32 6.92
N GLU A 140 -2.32 10.50 7.38
CA GLU A 140 -1.52 11.72 7.34
C GLU A 140 -1.51 12.33 8.73
N ALA A 141 -0.35 12.78 9.20
CA ALA A 141 -0.19 13.31 10.55
C ALA A 141 0.74 14.54 10.56
N LYS A 142 0.56 15.37 11.57
CA LYS A 142 1.39 16.55 11.81
C LYS A 142 2.41 16.25 12.91
N GLU A 143 3.41 15.43 12.58
CA GLU A 143 4.52 15.08 13.48
C GLU A 143 4.03 14.49 14.81
N LEU A 144 3.20 13.46 14.76
CA LEU A 144 2.70 12.76 15.95
C LEU A 144 3.63 11.60 16.31
N SER A 145 3.67 11.26 17.62
CA SER A 145 4.45 10.14 18.10
C SER A 145 3.91 8.79 17.60
N GLU A 146 4.76 7.78 17.58
CA GLU A 146 4.36 6.40 17.22
C GLU A 146 3.27 5.89 18.18
N ASP A 147 3.33 6.22 19.47
CA ASP A 147 2.31 5.84 20.44
C ASP A 147 0.95 6.47 20.15
N ILE A 148 0.91 7.73 19.75
CA ILE A 148 -0.34 8.40 19.34
C ILE A 148 -0.88 7.77 18.07
N MET A 149 -0.03 7.47 17.09
CA MET A 149 -0.44 6.81 15.85
C MET A 149 -1.02 5.42 16.11
N LEU A 150 -0.36 4.61 16.91
CA LEU A 150 -0.85 3.28 17.29
C LEU A 150 -2.14 3.36 18.10
N GLY A 151 -2.21 4.28 19.04
CA GLY A 151 -3.42 4.54 19.82
C GLY A 151 -4.62 4.91 18.95
N ALA A 152 -4.40 5.68 17.89
CA ALA A 152 -5.44 6.02 16.91
C ALA A 152 -5.93 4.80 16.13
N VAL A 153 -5.02 3.91 15.71
CA VAL A 153 -5.37 2.65 15.03
C VAL A 153 -6.25 1.79 15.94
N MET A 154 -5.83 1.61 17.18
CA MET A 154 -6.57 0.79 18.15
C MET A 154 -7.91 1.41 18.54
N PHE A 155 -7.97 2.74 18.67
CA PHE A 155 -9.20 3.48 18.91
C PHE A 155 -10.20 3.23 17.78
N GLY A 156 -9.81 3.41 16.54
CA GLY A 156 -10.69 3.21 15.39
C GLY A 156 -11.18 1.76 15.27
N HIS A 157 -10.29 0.79 15.48
CA HIS A 157 -10.63 -0.63 15.46
C HIS A 157 -11.68 -0.98 16.53
N ARG A 158 -11.53 -0.47 17.75
CA ARG A 158 -12.50 -0.66 18.82
C ARG A 158 -13.84 0.00 18.51
N GLU A 159 -13.81 1.24 18.03
CA GLU A 159 -15.02 2.04 17.82
C GLU A 159 -15.86 1.61 16.61
N PHE A 160 -15.28 0.92 15.61
CA PHE A 160 -16.08 0.42 14.50
C PHE A 160 -16.70 -0.97 14.71
N GLN A 161 -16.48 -1.60 15.86
CA GLN A 161 -17.08 -2.91 16.14
C GLN A 161 -18.61 -2.94 16.01
N PRO A 162 -19.37 -1.92 16.44
CA PRO A 162 -20.82 -1.88 16.22
C PRO A 162 -21.24 -1.97 14.75
N VAL A 163 -20.43 -1.46 13.83
CA VAL A 163 -20.67 -1.57 12.38
C VAL A 163 -20.60 -3.02 11.93
N ILE A 164 -19.63 -3.77 12.40
CA ILE A 164 -19.50 -5.21 12.12
C ILE A 164 -20.71 -5.97 12.64
N ASP A 165 -21.13 -5.72 13.88
CA ASP A 165 -22.30 -6.35 14.49
C ASP A 165 -23.58 -6.04 13.70
N MET A 166 -23.73 -4.83 13.21
CA MET A 166 -24.85 -4.43 12.36
C MET A 166 -24.86 -5.21 11.04
N ILE A 167 -23.72 -5.34 10.38
CA ILE A 167 -23.61 -6.07 9.11
C ILE A 167 -23.93 -7.56 9.33
N ILE A 168 -23.45 -8.17 10.41
CA ILE A 168 -23.76 -9.57 10.75
C ILE A 168 -25.26 -9.76 10.94
N ARG A 169 -25.92 -8.88 11.71
CA ARG A 169 -27.37 -8.95 11.91
C ARG A 169 -28.17 -8.76 10.61
N MET A 170 -27.66 -7.93 9.71
CA MET A 170 -28.26 -7.78 8.38
C MET A 170 -28.10 -9.07 7.56
N ALA A 171 -26.92 -9.66 7.58
CA ALA A 171 -26.62 -10.88 6.86
C ALA A 171 -27.48 -12.07 7.32
N GLU A 172 -27.74 -12.17 8.63
CA GLU A 172 -28.63 -13.20 9.18
C GLU A 172 -30.06 -13.12 8.59
N LYS A 173 -30.48 -11.95 8.14
CA LYS A 173 -31.84 -11.74 7.60
C LYS A 173 -31.92 -11.91 6.08
N CYS A 174 -30.85 -11.61 5.34
CA CYS A 174 -30.94 -11.47 3.89
C CYS A 174 -29.72 -11.98 3.11
N ALA A 175 -28.76 -12.62 3.75
CA ALA A 175 -27.61 -13.17 3.02
C ALA A 175 -28.06 -14.27 2.05
N LYS A 176 -27.43 -14.29 0.87
CA LYS A 176 -27.59 -15.38 -0.08
C LYS A 176 -26.83 -16.62 0.41
N GLU A 177 -27.28 -17.77 -0.06
CA GLU A 177 -26.58 -19.03 0.21
C GLU A 177 -25.11 -18.94 -0.22
N PRO A 178 -24.18 -19.43 0.61
CA PRO A 178 -22.77 -19.43 0.26
C PRO A 178 -22.50 -20.21 -1.02
N ARG A 179 -21.71 -19.64 -1.92
CA ARG A 179 -21.26 -20.35 -3.12
C ARG A 179 -20.30 -21.47 -2.73
N ALA A 180 -20.52 -22.65 -3.27
CA ALA A 180 -19.58 -23.76 -3.16
C ALA A 180 -18.29 -23.40 -3.92
N ILE A 181 -17.15 -23.64 -3.27
CA ILE A 181 -15.83 -23.44 -3.85
C ILE A 181 -15.15 -24.79 -3.88
N ASP A 182 -14.71 -25.20 -5.05
CA ASP A 182 -13.91 -26.39 -5.24
C ASP A 182 -12.43 -26.01 -5.04
N VAL A 183 -11.92 -26.19 -3.81
CA VAL A 183 -10.50 -26.01 -3.50
C VAL A 183 -9.82 -27.35 -3.76
N LYS A 184 -9.04 -27.43 -4.84
CA LYS A 184 -8.27 -28.63 -5.15
C LYS A 184 -7.22 -28.88 -4.06
N ASP A 185 -7.16 -30.12 -3.58
CA ASP A 185 -6.03 -30.59 -2.78
C ASP A 185 -4.79 -30.74 -3.68
N ASN A 186 -3.78 -29.88 -3.43
CA ASN A 186 -2.53 -29.87 -4.16
C ASN A 186 -1.36 -30.54 -3.40
N SER A 187 -1.64 -31.23 -2.30
CA SER A 187 -0.60 -31.81 -1.43
C SER A 187 0.33 -32.79 -2.16
N ALA A 188 -0.20 -33.59 -3.07
CA ALA A 188 0.60 -34.49 -3.90
C ALA A 188 1.51 -33.75 -4.87
N LEU A 189 1.03 -32.66 -5.46
CA LEU A 189 1.82 -31.80 -6.34
C LEU A 189 2.93 -31.08 -5.56
N VAL A 190 2.62 -30.57 -4.37
CA VAL A 190 3.60 -29.94 -3.47
C VAL A 190 4.74 -30.92 -3.16
N ALA A 191 4.40 -32.16 -2.80
CA ALA A 191 5.40 -33.21 -2.52
C ALA A 191 6.31 -33.49 -3.72
N LYS A 192 5.75 -33.57 -4.92
CA LYS A 192 6.52 -33.80 -6.16
C LYS A 192 7.45 -32.62 -6.49
N VAL A 193 6.97 -31.38 -6.34
CA VAL A 193 7.79 -30.20 -6.61
C VAL A 193 8.90 -30.08 -5.58
N ARG A 194 8.66 -30.40 -4.32
CA ARG A 194 9.70 -30.43 -3.28
C ARG A 194 10.78 -31.45 -3.60
N GLU A 195 10.40 -32.65 -3.98
CA GLU A 195 11.33 -33.70 -4.36
C GLU A 195 12.23 -33.28 -5.54
N LEU A 196 11.65 -32.61 -6.54
CA LEU A 196 12.37 -32.21 -7.74
C LEU A 196 13.28 -30.98 -7.56
N ALA A 197 12.91 -30.02 -6.73
CA ALA A 197 13.51 -28.70 -6.75
C ALA A 197 13.80 -28.06 -5.39
N GLU A 198 13.39 -28.60 -4.25
CA GLU A 198 13.60 -27.95 -2.96
C GLU A 198 15.07 -27.71 -2.64
N SER A 199 15.94 -28.67 -2.96
CA SER A 199 17.40 -28.51 -2.79
C SER A 199 17.96 -27.39 -3.65
N ASP A 200 17.52 -27.28 -4.90
CA ASP A 200 17.95 -26.24 -5.82
C ASP A 200 17.43 -24.87 -5.38
N MET A 201 16.21 -24.81 -4.86
CA MET A 201 15.60 -23.60 -4.32
C MET A 201 16.36 -23.09 -3.09
N ARG A 202 16.70 -23.98 -2.16
CA ARG A 202 17.50 -23.63 -0.98
C ARG A 202 18.89 -23.14 -1.35
N ALA A 203 19.53 -23.78 -2.33
CA ALA A 203 20.83 -23.34 -2.87
C ALA A 203 20.70 -21.94 -3.53
N GLY A 204 19.63 -21.70 -4.28
CA GLY A 204 19.34 -20.41 -4.91
C GLY A 204 19.18 -19.28 -3.87
N TYR A 205 18.44 -19.53 -2.81
CA TYR A 205 18.26 -18.55 -1.72
C TYR A 205 19.51 -18.39 -0.83
N GLY A 206 20.50 -19.24 -0.96
CA GLY A 206 21.84 -19.04 -0.39
C GLY A 206 22.68 -18.00 -1.13
N LEU A 207 22.29 -17.62 -2.35
CA LEU A 207 22.98 -16.62 -3.16
C LEU A 207 22.50 -15.21 -2.77
N LYS A 208 23.44 -14.35 -2.39
CA LYS A 208 23.14 -12.98 -1.94
C LYS A 208 22.86 -12.01 -3.09
N ASP A 209 23.50 -12.22 -4.23
CA ASP A 209 23.29 -11.42 -5.43
C ASP A 209 21.92 -11.72 -6.05
N LYS A 210 21.14 -10.66 -6.31
CA LYS A 210 19.79 -10.77 -6.86
C LYS A 210 19.74 -11.47 -8.21
N GLY A 211 20.64 -11.09 -9.12
CA GLY A 211 20.68 -11.64 -10.48
C GLY A 211 21.01 -13.13 -10.47
N GLN A 212 22.02 -13.53 -9.71
CA GLN A 212 22.40 -14.94 -9.55
C GLN A 212 21.31 -15.74 -8.87
N ARG A 213 20.68 -15.20 -7.83
CA ARG A 213 19.56 -15.84 -7.14
C ARG A 213 18.37 -16.07 -8.07
N HIS A 214 17.95 -15.04 -8.79
CA HIS A 214 16.84 -15.15 -9.74
C HIS A 214 17.14 -16.15 -10.86
N ALA A 215 18.35 -16.16 -11.39
CA ALA A 215 18.77 -17.13 -12.41
C ALA A 215 18.72 -18.58 -11.89
N ALA A 216 19.21 -18.81 -10.68
CA ALA A 216 19.18 -20.14 -10.05
C ALA A 216 17.74 -20.63 -9.79
N LEU A 217 16.87 -19.74 -9.30
CA LEU A 217 15.46 -20.06 -9.04
C LEU A 217 14.67 -20.29 -10.35
N ALA A 218 14.97 -19.53 -11.40
CA ALA A 218 14.39 -19.73 -12.73
C ALA A 218 14.79 -21.09 -13.30
N ALA A 219 16.06 -21.48 -13.18
CA ALA A 219 16.55 -22.80 -13.61
C ALA A 219 15.86 -23.94 -12.84
N ALA A 220 15.68 -23.80 -11.53
CA ALA A 220 14.94 -24.77 -10.72
C ALA A 220 13.48 -24.90 -11.16
N LYS A 221 12.82 -23.78 -11.47
CA LYS A 221 11.44 -23.75 -11.96
C LYS A 221 11.30 -24.40 -13.33
N ASP A 222 12.24 -24.14 -14.25
CA ASP A 222 12.25 -24.74 -15.59
C ASP A 222 12.44 -26.25 -15.50
N LYS A 223 13.28 -26.74 -14.59
CA LYS A 223 13.46 -28.17 -14.30
C LYS A 223 12.13 -28.82 -13.88
N VAL A 224 11.38 -28.19 -12.99
CA VAL A 224 10.06 -28.70 -12.55
C VAL A 224 9.04 -28.68 -13.69
N LYS A 225 9.01 -27.62 -14.47
CA LYS A 225 8.11 -27.53 -15.65
C LYS A 225 8.44 -28.61 -16.69
N ALA A 226 9.70 -28.86 -16.98
CA ALA A 226 10.12 -29.90 -17.90
C ALA A 226 9.67 -31.28 -17.44
N ALA A 227 9.68 -31.53 -16.13
CA ALA A 227 9.27 -32.82 -15.56
C ALA A 227 7.75 -33.02 -15.45
N LEU A 228 6.97 -31.95 -15.18
CA LEU A 228 5.54 -32.05 -14.81
C LEU A 228 4.59 -31.44 -15.85
N CYS A 229 5.05 -30.57 -16.73
CA CYS A 229 4.20 -29.83 -17.66
C CYS A 229 4.34 -30.25 -19.12
N ASN A 230 4.91 -31.45 -19.38
CA ASN A 230 5.06 -31.92 -20.74
C ASN A 230 3.67 -32.16 -21.41
N PRO A 231 3.31 -31.45 -22.50
CA PRO A 231 2.00 -31.59 -23.15
C PRO A 231 1.70 -32.97 -23.69
N GLU A 232 2.74 -33.80 -23.93
CA GLU A 232 2.60 -35.16 -24.42
C GLU A 232 2.25 -36.17 -23.31
N ASP A 233 2.36 -35.77 -22.05
CA ASP A 233 2.01 -36.61 -20.90
C ASP A 233 0.52 -36.45 -20.57
N ALA A 234 -0.20 -37.56 -20.51
CA ALA A 234 -1.59 -37.58 -20.11
C ALA A 234 -1.86 -37.06 -18.67
N ASN A 235 -0.82 -37.06 -17.83
CA ASN A 235 -0.86 -36.56 -16.46
C ASN A 235 -0.20 -35.19 -16.29
N ALA A 236 0.02 -34.46 -17.40
CA ALA A 236 0.64 -33.13 -17.37
C ALA A 236 -0.14 -32.16 -16.48
N VAL A 237 0.61 -31.44 -15.65
CA VAL A 237 0.06 -30.40 -14.76
C VAL A 237 0.15 -29.03 -15.46
N PRO A 238 -0.88 -28.20 -15.38
CA PRO A 238 -0.81 -26.84 -15.93
C PRO A 238 0.35 -26.03 -15.32
N GLU A 239 1.05 -25.28 -16.14
CA GLU A 239 2.18 -24.44 -15.69
C GLU A 239 1.79 -23.45 -14.60
N THR A 240 0.55 -22.94 -14.62
CA THR A 240 0.02 -22.02 -13.60
C THR A 240 -0.10 -22.70 -12.22
N GLU A 241 -0.49 -23.97 -12.19
CA GLU A 241 -0.56 -24.73 -10.93
C GLU A 241 0.84 -25.02 -10.38
N VAL A 242 1.76 -25.42 -11.22
CA VAL A 242 3.18 -25.61 -10.86
C VAL A 242 3.80 -24.32 -10.36
N GLY A 243 3.54 -23.21 -11.05
CA GLY A 243 4.03 -21.90 -10.64
C GLY A 243 3.50 -21.45 -9.28
N GLY A 244 2.22 -21.73 -8.98
CA GLY A 244 1.61 -21.44 -7.68
C GLY A 244 2.24 -22.25 -6.55
N VAL A 245 2.43 -23.56 -6.76
CA VAL A 245 3.09 -24.46 -5.79
C VAL A 245 4.55 -24.08 -5.58
N PHE A 246 5.26 -23.73 -6.65
CA PHE A 246 6.63 -23.28 -6.56
C PHE A 246 6.78 -22.03 -5.67
N LYS A 247 5.93 -21.03 -5.85
CA LYS A 247 5.88 -19.83 -4.99
C LYS A 247 5.57 -20.16 -3.52
N GLU A 248 4.68 -21.10 -3.27
CA GLU A 248 4.34 -21.55 -1.92
C GLU A 248 5.56 -22.14 -1.20
N ILE A 249 6.32 -22.99 -1.89
CA ILE A 249 7.55 -23.59 -1.35
C ILE A 249 8.64 -22.54 -1.14
N GLU A 250 8.81 -21.62 -2.09
CA GLU A 250 9.71 -20.47 -1.92
C GLU A 250 9.39 -19.67 -0.66
N SER A 251 8.12 -19.36 -0.46
CA SER A 251 7.65 -18.65 0.72
C SER A 251 8.00 -19.39 2.00
N ASP A 252 7.73 -20.69 2.08
CA ASP A 252 8.07 -21.52 3.23
C ASP A 252 9.57 -21.50 3.54
N ILE A 253 10.40 -21.66 2.51
CA ILE A 253 11.86 -21.69 2.66
C ILE A 253 12.38 -20.37 3.21
N VAL A 254 11.99 -19.25 2.60
CA VAL A 254 12.48 -17.93 2.97
C VAL A 254 11.99 -17.51 4.36
N ARG A 255 10.70 -17.67 4.64
CA ARG A 255 10.08 -17.29 5.91
C ARG A 255 10.71 -18.06 7.07
N ASN A 256 10.81 -19.37 6.97
CA ASN A 256 11.42 -20.19 8.03
C ASN A 256 12.92 -19.91 8.18
N SER A 257 13.65 -19.70 7.09
CA SER A 257 15.07 -19.34 7.17
C SER A 257 15.28 -18.03 7.92
N ILE A 258 14.48 -17.02 7.66
CA ILE A 258 14.58 -15.72 8.36
C ILE A 258 14.23 -15.87 9.84
N LEU A 259 13.18 -16.62 10.18
CA LEU A 259 12.80 -16.87 11.57
C LEU A 259 13.86 -17.64 12.34
N ASP A 260 14.48 -18.65 11.72
CA ASP A 260 15.46 -19.52 12.36
C ASP A 260 16.84 -18.86 12.49
N THR A 261 17.29 -18.17 11.44
CA THR A 261 18.67 -17.66 11.36
C THR A 261 18.81 -16.17 11.67
N LYS A 262 17.71 -15.42 11.61
CA LYS A 262 17.72 -13.95 11.68
C LYS A 262 18.57 -13.30 10.57
N SER A 263 18.81 -14.02 9.48
CA SER A 263 19.52 -13.57 8.29
C SER A 263 18.57 -13.55 7.10
N ARG A 264 18.61 -12.45 6.35
CA ARG A 264 17.75 -12.21 5.19
C ARG A 264 18.36 -12.71 3.91
N ILE A 265 17.58 -12.75 2.83
CA ILE A 265 18.03 -13.27 1.53
C ILE A 265 19.21 -12.50 0.92
N ASP A 266 19.40 -11.24 1.25
CA ASP A 266 20.56 -10.44 0.86
C ASP A 266 21.71 -10.48 1.88
N GLY A 267 21.56 -11.23 2.95
CA GLY A 267 22.55 -11.41 4.01
C GLY A 267 22.52 -10.39 5.13
N ARG A 268 21.60 -9.41 5.08
CA ARG A 268 21.41 -8.46 6.19
C ARG A 268 20.78 -9.14 7.40
N ASP A 269 20.98 -8.52 8.58
CA ASP A 269 20.17 -8.78 9.76
C ASP A 269 18.75 -8.16 9.59
N LEU A 270 17.92 -8.23 10.62
CA LEU A 270 16.54 -7.75 10.56
C LEU A 270 16.40 -6.22 10.55
N GLU A 271 17.41 -5.50 11.05
CA GLU A 271 17.30 -4.05 11.32
C GLU A 271 18.13 -3.18 10.37
N THR A 272 19.12 -3.73 9.70
CA THR A 272 20.03 -2.97 8.85
C THR A 272 19.34 -2.46 7.59
N VAL A 273 19.42 -1.16 7.39
CA VAL A 273 18.99 -0.47 6.14
C VAL A 273 20.08 -0.62 5.10
N ARG A 274 19.72 -0.86 3.85
CA ARG A 274 20.66 -0.94 2.72
C ARG A 274 21.47 0.37 2.59
N PRO A 275 22.66 0.34 2.01
CA PRO A 275 23.47 1.54 1.79
C PRO A 275 22.71 2.62 1.04
N ILE A 276 22.82 3.85 1.53
CA ILE A 276 22.17 5.02 0.93
C ILE A 276 23.24 5.91 0.32
N VAL A 277 23.01 6.33 -0.92
CA VAL A 277 23.78 7.36 -1.60
C VAL A 277 22.80 8.46 -2.04
N SER A 278 23.08 9.68 -1.66
CA SER A 278 22.26 10.84 -1.99
C SER A 278 23.10 11.93 -2.65
N GLU A 279 22.60 12.43 -3.76
CA GLU A 279 23.20 13.53 -4.51
C GLU A 279 22.14 14.59 -4.77
N VAL A 280 22.53 15.86 -4.69
CA VAL A 280 21.66 17.01 -4.99
C VAL A 280 22.26 17.84 -6.10
N GLY A 281 21.42 18.69 -6.74
CA GLY A 281 21.87 19.55 -7.84
C GLY A 281 22.34 18.75 -9.08
N VAL A 282 21.77 17.57 -9.29
CA VAL A 282 22.20 16.67 -10.38
C VAL A 282 21.75 17.12 -11.77
N LEU A 283 20.71 17.94 -11.85
CA LEU A 283 20.20 18.50 -13.09
C LEU A 283 20.43 20.02 -13.12
N PRO A 284 21.20 20.55 -14.08
CA PRO A 284 21.69 21.93 -14.01
C PRO A 284 20.63 23.00 -14.29
N ARG A 285 19.50 22.66 -14.91
CA ARG A 285 18.45 23.62 -15.29
C ARG A 285 17.28 23.66 -14.34
N THR A 286 17.07 22.64 -13.53
CA THR A 286 15.94 22.54 -12.61
C THR A 286 16.14 23.46 -11.39
N HIS A 287 15.05 23.81 -10.70
CA HIS A 287 15.13 24.63 -9.49
C HIS A 287 15.74 23.84 -8.33
N GLY A 288 15.42 22.57 -8.23
CA GLY A 288 16.06 21.64 -7.32
C GLY A 288 15.96 20.21 -7.86
N SER A 289 16.95 19.39 -7.53
CA SER A 289 16.96 17.98 -7.93
C SER A 289 17.74 17.15 -6.94
N ALA A 290 17.34 15.87 -6.80
CA ALA A 290 18.04 14.92 -5.97
C ALA A 290 18.00 13.54 -6.63
N LEU A 291 19.11 12.82 -6.54
CA LEU A 291 19.19 11.41 -6.87
C LEU A 291 19.37 10.64 -5.57
N PHE A 292 18.33 9.92 -5.17
CA PHE A 292 18.33 9.11 -3.95
C PHE A 292 18.43 7.64 -4.34
N THR A 293 19.46 6.97 -3.83
CA THR A 293 19.70 5.55 -4.07
C THR A 293 19.77 4.81 -2.74
N ARG A 294 18.97 3.75 -2.60
CA ARG A 294 19.00 2.86 -1.45
C ARG A 294 19.12 1.42 -1.96
N GLY A 295 20.31 0.86 -1.88
CA GLY A 295 20.61 -0.43 -2.51
C GLY A 295 20.28 -0.41 -4.00
N GLU A 296 19.35 -1.25 -4.42
CA GLU A 296 18.88 -1.39 -5.80
C GLU A 296 17.57 -0.62 -6.07
N THR A 297 17.30 0.43 -5.31
CA THR A 297 16.15 1.32 -5.54
C THR A 297 16.64 2.75 -5.69
N GLN A 298 16.27 3.38 -6.80
CA GLN A 298 16.73 4.73 -7.13
C GLN A 298 15.58 5.60 -7.60
N ALA A 299 15.52 6.82 -7.07
CA ALA A 299 14.56 7.86 -7.44
C ALA A 299 15.30 9.15 -7.82
N LEU A 300 15.03 9.65 -9.02
CA LEU A 300 15.41 11.00 -9.42
C LEU A 300 14.21 11.92 -9.15
N VAL A 301 14.35 12.82 -8.21
CA VAL A 301 13.28 13.75 -7.83
C VAL A 301 13.63 15.18 -8.27
N VAL A 302 12.69 15.82 -8.92
CA VAL A 302 12.84 17.19 -9.46
C VAL A 302 11.81 18.10 -8.81
N ALA A 303 12.28 19.22 -8.28
CA ALA A 303 11.44 20.28 -7.72
C ALA A 303 11.35 21.47 -8.69
N THR A 304 10.14 21.93 -8.93
CA THR A 304 9.85 23.13 -9.73
C THR A 304 9.00 24.09 -8.92
N LEU A 305 9.39 25.35 -8.90
CA LEU A 305 8.66 26.45 -8.26
C LEU A 305 7.91 27.24 -9.33
N GLY A 306 6.60 27.34 -9.18
CA GLY A 306 5.73 28.11 -10.04
C GLY A 306 5.07 29.27 -9.31
N THR A 307 4.14 29.93 -9.99
CA THR A 307 3.35 31.06 -9.45
C THR A 307 1.97 30.60 -9.01
N GLY A 308 1.14 31.51 -8.52
CA GLY A 308 -0.25 31.23 -8.19
C GLY A 308 -1.11 30.78 -9.38
N ASP A 309 -0.70 31.13 -10.60
CA ASP A 309 -1.40 30.70 -11.83
C ASP A 309 -1.19 29.21 -12.13
N ASP A 310 -0.15 28.61 -11.56
CA ASP A 310 0.18 27.19 -11.72
C ASP A 310 -0.52 26.28 -10.69
N GLU A 311 -1.27 26.87 -9.76
CA GLU A 311 -2.02 26.09 -8.77
C GLU A 311 -3.05 25.17 -9.46
N GLN A 312 -3.13 23.95 -8.98
CA GLN A 312 -4.12 23.00 -9.48
C GLN A 312 -5.52 23.35 -8.97
N PHE A 313 -6.46 23.46 -9.90
CA PHE A 313 -7.88 23.63 -9.55
C PHE A 313 -8.51 22.27 -9.28
N ILE A 314 -9.09 22.12 -8.07
CA ILE A 314 -9.78 20.90 -7.65
C ILE A 314 -11.29 21.19 -7.57
N ASP A 315 -12.07 20.46 -8.37
CA ASP A 315 -13.54 20.51 -8.34
C ASP A 315 -14.07 19.28 -7.61
N ALA A 316 -14.19 19.41 -6.29
CA ALA A 316 -14.69 18.34 -5.42
C ALA A 316 -16.21 18.49 -5.17
N LEU A 317 -16.85 17.42 -4.66
CA LEU A 317 -18.27 17.48 -4.29
C LEU A 317 -18.56 18.58 -3.26
N GLU A 318 -17.66 18.72 -2.28
CA GLU A 318 -17.78 19.68 -1.19
C GLU A 318 -17.56 21.12 -1.63
N GLY A 319 -16.95 21.34 -2.78
CA GLY A 319 -16.63 22.68 -3.31
C GLY A 319 -15.37 22.66 -4.15
N THR A 320 -15.00 23.84 -4.60
CA THR A 320 -13.78 24.05 -5.40
C THR A 320 -12.71 24.68 -4.53
N TYR A 321 -11.47 24.21 -4.71
CA TYR A 321 -10.29 24.80 -4.06
C TYR A 321 -9.06 24.67 -4.96
N LYS A 322 -8.00 25.37 -4.60
CA LYS A 322 -6.73 25.31 -5.30
C LYS A 322 -5.69 24.62 -4.45
N GLU A 323 -4.86 23.82 -5.10
CA GLU A 323 -3.74 23.11 -4.49
C GLU A 323 -2.43 23.68 -5.01
N ASN A 324 -1.55 24.10 -4.09
CA ASN A 324 -0.25 24.69 -4.42
C ASN A 324 0.93 23.74 -4.21
N PHE A 325 0.67 22.53 -3.77
CA PHE A 325 1.67 21.48 -3.64
C PHE A 325 1.25 20.25 -4.45
N LEU A 326 2.06 19.94 -5.46
CA LEU A 326 1.82 18.83 -6.39
C LEU A 326 2.98 17.84 -6.30
N LEU A 327 2.67 16.55 -6.23
CA LEU A 327 3.67 15.50 -6.30
C LEU A 327 3.19 14.41 -7.25
N HIS A 328 4.00 14.16 -8.28
CA HIS A 328 3.75 13.14 -9.28
C HIS A 328 4.85 12.07 -9.24
N TYR A 329 4.41 10.82 -9.23
CA TYR A 329 5.27 9.65 -9.14
C TYR A 329 5.16 8.86 -10.44
N ASN A 330 6.28 8.61 -11.09
CA ASN A 330 6.36 7.86 -12.33
C ASN A 330 7.16 6.56 -12.11
N PHE A 331 6.52 5.45 -12.45
CA PHE A 331 7.10 4.12 -12.32
C PHE A 331 7.12 3.43 -13.70
N PRO A 332 8.12 3.72 -14.53
CA PRO A 332 8.18 3.15 -15.86
C PRO A 332 8.55 1.65 -15.82
N PRO A 333 8.18 0.87 -16.83
CA PRO A 333 8.45 -0.57 -16.86
C PRO A 333 9.92 -0.93 -16.70
N PHE A 334 10.84 -0.14 -17.25
CA PHE A 334 12.27 -0.41 -17.16
C PHE A 334 12.80 -0.38 -15.72
N SER A 335 12.12 0.28 -14.79
CA SER A 335 12.54 0.33 -13.38
C SER A 335 12.59 -1.05 -12.72
N VAL A 336 11.86 -2.01 -13.25
CA VAL A 336 11.88 -3.42 -12.85
C VAL A 336 12.41 -4.36 -13.95
N GLY A 337 13.07 -3.80 -14.96
CA GLY A 337 13.68 -4.58 -16.05
C GLY A 337 12.67 -5.10 -17.08
N GLU A 338 11.50 -4.50 -17.17
CA GLU A 338 10.43 -4.90 -18.08
C GLU A 338 10.23 -3.91 -19.24
N THR A 339 9.51 -4.35 -20.26
CA THR A 339 8.95 -3.49 -21.29
C THR A 339 7.44 -3.35 -21.09
N GLY A 340 6.87 -2.23 -21.46
CA GLY A 340 5.43 -2.00 -21.27
C GLY A 340 4.97 -0.67 -21.82
N ARG A 341 3.70 -0.37 -21.61
CA ARG A 341 3.10 0.90 -22.05
C ARG A 341 3.65 2.08 -21.24
N VAL A 342 3.93 3.17 -21.93
CA VAL A 342 4.37 4.44 -21.36
C VAL A 342 3.33 5.50 -21.68
N GLY A 343 3.13 6.49 -20.80
CA GLY A 343 2.26 7.64 -21.05
C GLY A 343 0.89 7.59 -20.36
N PHE A 344 0.62 6.56 -19.55
CA PHE A 344 -0.60 6.49 -18.74
C PHE A 344 -0.25 6.32 -17.26
N THR A 345 -0.83 7.16 -16.42
CA THR A 345 -0.69 7.05 -14.98
C THR A 345 -1.62 5.96 -14.44
N GLY A 346 -1.06 4.91 -13.90
CA GLY A 346 -1.81 3.82 -13.28
C GLY A 346 -2.29 4.15 -11.88
N ARG A 347 -3.27 3.37 -11.37
CA ARG A 347 -3.77 3.52 -9.98
C ARG A 347 -2.67 3.40 -8.93
N ARG A 348 -1.68 2.53 -9.17
CA ARG A 348 -0.53 2.35 -8.29
C ARG A 348 0.31 3.61 -8.20
N GLU A 349 0.58 4.25 -9.34
CA GLU A 349 1.35 5.50 -9.38
C GLU A 349 0.63 6.64 -8.65
N VAL A 350 -0.68 6.76 -8.82
CA VAL A 350 -1.50 7.72 -8.07
C VAL A 350 -1.41 7.47 -6.55
N GLY A 351 -1.54 6.22 -6.13
CA GLY A 351 -1.46 5.84 -4.72
C GLY A 351 -0.11 6.11 -4.08
N HIS A 352 0.98 5.74 -4.77
CA HIS A 352 2.35 5.96 -4.28
C HIS A 352 2.70 7.45 -4.24
N GLY A 353 2.29 8.20 -5.25
CA GLY A 353 2.47 9.66 -5.27
C GLY A 353 1.76 10.35 -4.11
N LYS A 354 0.52 9.94 -3.83
CA LYS A 354 -0.25 10.52 -2.72
C LYS A 354 0.31 10.17 -1.35
N LEU A 355 0.84 8.97 -1.19
CA LEU A 355 1.53 8.58 0.05
C LEU A 355 2.72 9.50 0.32
N ALA A 356 3.55 9.75 -0.67
CA ALA A 356 4.68 10.68 -0.56
C ALA A 356 4.22 12.13 -0.32
N TRP A 357 3.17 12.57 -1.00
CA TRP A 357 2.57 13.90 -0.81
C TRP A 357 2.10 14.10 0.63
N ARG A 358 1.39 13.13 1.21
CA ARG A 358 0.97 13.16 2.62
C ARG A 358 2.15 13.21 3.59
N ALA A 359 3.20 12.45 3.30
CA ALA A 359 4.40 12.39 4.13
C ALA A 359 5.11 13.75 4.25
N LEU A 360 5.02 14.57 3.21
CA LEU A 360 5.78 15.82 3.10
C LEU A 360 4.97 17.07 3.48
N ARG A 361 3.66 17.02 3.39
CA ARG A 361 2.80 18.20 3.55
C ARG A 361 2.97 18.90 4.90
N ALA A 362 3.17 18.14 5.97
CA ALA A 362 3.29 18.67 7.32
C ALA A 362 4.51 19.59 7.54
N VAL A 363 5.55 19.47 6.71
CA VAL A 363 6.79 20.24 6.84
C VAL A 363 6.90 21.40 5.86
N LEU A 364 5.91 21.59 5.01
CA LEU A 364 5.91 22.70 4.05
C LEU A 364 5.74 24.06 4.76
N PRO A 365 6.40 25.11 4.26
CA PRO A 365 6.17 26.44 4.77
C PRO A 365 4.75 26.93 4.46
N PRO A 366 4.18 27.82 5.29
CA PRO A 366 2.91 28.46 4.97
C PRO A 366 3.01 29.27 3.66
N LYS A 367 1.91 29.37 2.92
CA LYS A 367 1.85 30.13 1.68
C LYS A 367 2.21 31.60 1.87
N THR A 368 1.94 32.17 3.05
CA THR A 368 2.32 33.54 3.41
C THR A 368 3.82 33.78 3.43
N ASP A 369 4.59 32.74 3.81
CA ASP A 369 6.05 32.84 3.96
C ASP A 369 6.79 32.36 2.69
N PHE A 370 6.14 31.48 1.91
CA PHE A 370 6.69 30.92 0.68
C PHE A 370 5.57 30.82 -0.38
N PRO A 371 5.31 31.90 -1.12
CA PRO A 371 4.11 32.03 -1.98
C PRO A 371 4.27 31.37 -3.36
N TYR A 372 5.01 30.27 -3.44
CA TYR A 372 5.21 29.53 -4.68
C TYR A 372 4.29 28.31 -4.76
N THR A 373 3.89 27.96 -5.97
CA THR A 373 3.38 26.63 -6.27
C THR A 373 4.57 25.69 -6.41
N LEU A 374 4.56 24.60 -5.69
CA LEU A 374 5.63 23.61 -5.68
C LEU A 374 5.16 22.34 -6.38
N ARG A 375 5.89 21.93 -7.41
CA ARG A 375 5.69 20.63 -8.05
C ARG A 375 6.91 19.75 -7.86
N LEU A 376 6.71 18.56 -7.31
CA LEU A 376 7.71 17.51 -7.25
C LEU A 376 7.35 16.42 -8.27
N VAL A 377 8.33 15.97 -9.01
CA VAL A 377 8.21 14.81 -9.90
C VAL A 377 9.27 13.80 -9.52
N SER A 378 8.85 12.59 -9.18
CA SER A 378 9.74 11.49 -8.86
C SER A 378 9.76 10.50 -10.02
N GLU A 379 10.93 10.34 -10.64
CA GLU A 379 11.19 9.36 -11.68
C GLU A 379 11.91 8.17 -11.06
N ILE A 380 11.24 7.03 -11.02
CA ILE A 380 11.85 5.79 -10.50
C ILE A 380 12.67 5.15 -11.62
N THR A 381 13.96 5.08 -11.42
CA THR A 381 14.91 4.54 -12.41
C THR A 381 15.24 3.07 -12.17
N GLU A 382 15.16 2.62 -10.91
CA GLU A 382 15.34 1.23 -10.51
C GLU A 382 14.53 0.96 -9.24
N SER A 383 13.94 -0.24 -9.10
CA SER A 383 13.14 -0.61 -7.94
C SER A 383 13.37 -2.04 -7.49
N ASN A 384 13.76 -2.18 -6.23
CA ASN A 384 13.77 -3.44 -5.48
C ASN A 384 13.40 -3.17 -4.04
N GLY A 385 12.13 -2.91 -3.79
CA GLY A 385 11.57 -2.57 -2.48
C GLY A 385 11.43 -1.06 -2.26
N SER A 386 10.23 -0.67 -1.96
CA SER A 386 9.75 0.68 -1.61
C SER A 386 10.34 1.87 -2.37
N SER A 387 9.95 2.00 -3.61
CA SER A 387 10.20 3.20 -4.41
C SER A 387 9.43 4.42 -3.91
N SER A 388 8.28 4.22 -3.22
CA SER A 388 7.53 5.32 -2.60
C SER A 388 8.29 5.98 -1.45
N MET A 389 8.98 5.20 -0.62
CA MET A 389 9.80 5.76 0.47
C MET A 389 11.10 6.38 -0.06
N ALA A 390 11.67 5.86 -1.12
CA ALA A 390 12.73 6.52 -1.86
C ALA A 390 12.29 7.88 -2.42
N THR A 391 11.05 7.96 -2.90
CA THR A 391 10.43 9.21 -3.33
C THR A 391 10.30 10.21 -2.18
N VAL A 392 9.88 9.78 -1.00
CA VAL A 392 9.81 10.65 0.20
C VAL A 392 11.18 11.24 0.53
N CYS A 393 12.20 10.41 0.62
CA CYS A 393 13.56 10.84 0.94
C CYS A 393 14.14 11.77 -0.14
N GLY A 394 14.01 11.38 -1.40
CA GLY A 394 14.47 12.18 -2.55
C GLY A 394 13.73 13.51 -2.67
N SER A 395 12.43 13.53 -2.38
CA SER A 395 11.62 14.75 -2.40
C SER A 395 12.03 15.75 -1.32
N SER A 396 12.30 15.27 -0.11
CA SER A 396 12.83 16.11 0.97
C SER A 396 14.14 16.79 0.55
N LEU A 397 15.05 16.03 -0.04
CA LEU A 397 16.33 16.55 -0.54
C LEU A 397 16.15 17.54 -1.71
N ALA A 398 15.30 17.21 -2.68
CA ALA A 398 15.07 18.07 -3.85
C ALA A 398 14.42 19.42 -3.47
N MET A 399 13.51 19.42 -2.49
CA MET A 399 12.92 20.65 -1.97
C MET A 399 13.96 21.53 -1.27
N MET A 400 14.82 20.93 -0.45
CA MET A 400 15.91 21.67 0.20
C MET A 400 16.92 22.22 -0.83
N ASP A 401 17.24 21.46 -1.88
CA ASP A 401 18.09 21.93 -2.98
C ASP A 401 17.46 23.11 -3.74
N ALA A 402 16.14 23.12 -3.87
CA ALA A 402 15.39 24.23 -4.47
C ALA A 402 15.24 25.46 -3.55
N GLY A 403 15.73 25.40 -2.32
CA GLY A 403 15.62 26.49 -1.35
C GLY A 403 14.27 26.61 -0.66
N VAL A 404 13.44 25.56 -0.69
CA VAL A 404 12.18 25.53 0.06
C VAL A 404 12.48 25.47 1.56
N PRO A 405 11.99 26.43 2.36
CA PRO A 405 12.26 26.45 3.80
C PRO A 405 11.40 25.43 4.56
N LEU A 406 11.75 24.15 4.44
CA LEU A 406 11.07 23.07 5.16
C LEU A 406 11.24 23.25 6.66
N LYS A 407 10.20 22.91 7.40
CA LYS A 407 10.24 22.88 8.87
C LYS A 407 11.34 21.93 9.38
N ARG A 408 11.43 20.74 8.78
CA ARG A 408 12.44 19.69 9.04
C ARG A 408 12.57 18.79 7.83
N ALA A 409 13.65 18.03 7.75
CA ALA A 409 13.78 16.96 6.77
C ALA A 409 12.83 15.80 7.09
N VAL A 410 12.33 15.15 6.05
CA VAL A 410 11.48 13.97 6.14
C VAL A 410 12.20 12.76 5.56
N ALA A 411 12.16 11.64 6.27
CA ALA A 411 12.60 10.35 5.75
C ALA A 411 11.47 9.33 5.88
N GLY A 412 11.50 8.29 5.07
CA GLY A 412 10.54 7.21 5.09
C GLY A 412 11.21 5.86 4.93
N ILE A 413 10.61 4.83 5.50
CA ILE A 413 11.08 3.46 5.48
C ILE A 413 9.91 2.49 5.24
N ALA A 414 10.17 1.42 4.50
CA ALA A 414 9.26 0.30 4.34
C ALA A 414 9.69 -0.87 5.21
N MET A 415 8.75 -1.39 5.97
CA MET A 415 8.92 -2.46 6.93
C MET A 415 8.08 -3.66 6.53
N GLY A 416 8.51 -4.85 6.95
CA GLY A 416 7.76 -6.08 6.79
C GLY A 416 7.69 -6.87 8.08
N LEU A 417 6.73 -7.78 8.16
CA LEU A 417 6.57 -8.71 9.26
C LEU A 417 6.34 -10.12 8.73
N ILE A 418 7.03 -11.07 9.35
CA ILE A 418 6.78 -12.50 9.17
C ILE A 418 6.31 -13.06 10.50
N LEU A 419 5.16 -13.73 10.50
CA LEU A 419 4.56 -14.34 11.69
C LEU A 419 4.21 -15.81 11.42
N GLU A 420 4.79 -16.72 12.19
CA GLU A 420 4.47 -18.14 12.18
C GLU A 420 4.17 -18.61 13.60
N GLY A 421 2.89 -18.80 13.91
CA GLY A 421 2.46 -19.08 15.27
C GLY A 421 2.78 -17.93 16.22
N GLU A 422 3.64 -18.19 17.20
CA GLU A 422 4.11 -17.17 18.15
C GLU A 422 5.46 -16.56 17.74
N ARG A 423 6.13 -17.11 16.72
CA ARG A 423 7.43 -16.61 16.24
C ARG A 423 7.20 -15.51 15.21
N PHE A 424 7.86 -14.40 15.37
CA PHE A 424 7.80 -13.32 14.40
C PHE A 424 9.15 -12.64 14.17
N ALA A 425 9.29 -12.00 13.03
CA ALA A 425 10.44 -11.18 12.68
C ALA A 425 9.94 -9.89 12.01
N VAL A 426 10.44 -8.76 12.48
CA VAL A 426 10.20 -7.44 11.87
C VAL A 426 11.41 -7.11 11.00
N LEU A 427 11.18 -6.80 9.74
CA LEU A 427 12.22 -6.52 8.75
C LEU A 427 12.23 -5.04 8.41
N SER A 428 13.39 -4.39 8.57
CA SER A 428 13.59 -3.00 8.17
C SER A 428 14.07 -2.92 6.72
N ASP A 429 13.55 -1.94 5.97
CA ASP A 429 13.91 -1.71 4.57
C ASP A 429 13.80 -2.98 3.73
N ILE A 430 12.56 -3.40 3.49
CA ILE A 430 12.26 -4.65 2.80
C ILE A 430 12.59 -4.63 1.31
N LEU A 431 13.04 -5.77 0.82
CA LEU A 431 13.15 -6.06 -0.61
C LEU A 431 11.78 -6.36 -1.21
N GLY A 432 11.66 -6.25 -2.54
CA GLY A 432 10.44 -6.64 -3.25
C GLY A 432 10.02 -8.09 -2.98
N ASP A 433 10.97 -9.01 -2.94
CA ASP A 433 10.72 -10.42 -2.63
C ASP A 433 10.17 -10.60 -1.21
N GLU A 434 10.69 -9.84 -0.23
CA GLU A 434 10.23 -9.88 1.16
C GLU A 434 8.83 -9.29 1.34
N ASP A 435 8.46 -8.30 0.55
CA ASP A 435 7.11 -7.73 0.54
C ASP A 435 6.06 -8.78 0.13
N HIS A 436 6.36 -9.57 -0.90
CA HIS A 436 5.46 -10.63 -1.37
C HIS A 436 5.30 -11.80 -0.39
N LEU A 437 6.31 -12.06 0.42
CA LEU A 437 6.37 -13.18 1.36
C LEU A 437 5.89 -12.82 2.77
N GLY A 438 5.79 -11.54 3.08
CA GLY A 438 5.43 -11.06 4.41
C GLY A 438 3.93 -11.11 4.70
N ASP A 439 3.60 -11.07 5.98
CA ASP A 439 2.24 -11.08 6.52
C ASP A 439 1.70 -9.67 6.78
N MET A 440 2.57 -8.71 6.93
CA MET A 440 2.27 -7.28 7.00
C MET A 440 3.40 -6.52 6.33
N ASP A 441 3.05 -5.55 5.54
CA ASP A 441 3.94 -4.48 5.11
C ASP A 441 3.41 -3.14 5.62
N PHE A 442 4.31 -2.28 6.04
CA PHE A 442 3.95 -0.94 6.44
C PHE A 442 5.05 0.06 6.11
N LYS A 443 4.64 1.27 5.88
CA LYS A 443 5.50 2.38 5.52
C LYS A 443 5.32 3.49 6.53
N VAL A 444 6.41 3.96 7.08
CA VAL A 444 6.42 5.06 8.03
C VAL A 444 7.31 6.17 7.51
N ALA A 445 6.75 7.35 7.40
CA ALA A 445 7.50 8.57 7.08
C ALA A 445 7.34 9.59 8.21
N GLY A 446 8.32 10.43 8.38
CA GLY A 446 8.27 11.49 9.37
C GLY A 446 9.59 12.22 9.51
N THR A 447 9.57 13.15 10.46
CA THR A 447 10.72 13.94 10.89
C THR A 447 11.34 13.34 12.16
N GLN A 448 12.39 13.97 12.66
CA GLN A 448 12.92 13.61 13.97
C GLN A 448 11.95 13.88 15.13
N GLU A 449 10.93 14.72 14.93
CA GLU A 449 9.94 15.07 15.95
C GLU A 449 8.73 14.14 15.95
N GLY A 450 8.38 13.54 14.83
CA GLY A 450 7.23 12.65 14.77
C GLY A 450 6.87 12.14 13.39
N VAL A 451 5.83 11.32 13.35
CA VAL A 451 5.31 10.68 12.15
C VAL A 451 4.46 11.66 11.35
N THR A 452 4.64 11.67 10.04
CA THR A 452 3.83 12.45 9.10
C THR A 452 2.97 11.57 8.20
N SER A 453 3.30 10.29 8.06
CA SER A 453 2.50 9.32 7.32
C SER A 453 2.76 7.90 7.82
N LEU A 454 1.70 7.12 7.94
CA LEU A 454 1.74 5.70 8.28
C LEU A 454 0.75 4.98 7.38
N GLN A 455 1.22 3.97 6.66
CA GLN A 455 0.39 3.09 5.84
C GLN A 455 0.68 1.64 6.24
N MET A 456 -0.37 0.86 6.53
CA MET A 456 -0.27 -0.57 6.84
C MET A 456 -1.17 -1.38 5.93
N ASP A 457 -0.66 -2.50 5.45
CA ASP A 457 -1.40 -3.57 4.80
C ASP A 457 -1.12 -4.87 5.54
N ILE A 458 -2.15 -5.44 6.15
CA ILE A 458 -2.07 -6.65 6.95
C ILE A 458 -2.82 -7.76 6.23
N LYS A 459 -2.13 -8.88 5.98
CA LYS A 459 -2.62 -9.97 5.13
C LYS A 459 -3.17 -11.15 5.93
N ILE A 460 -2.97 -11.15 7.25
CA ILE A 460 -3.36 -12.22 8.16
C ILE A 460 -4.03 -11.67 9.42
N THR A 461 -4.70 -12.53 10.17
CA THR A 461 -5.13 -12.27 11.55
C THR A 461 -4.01 -12.61 12.53
N GLY A 462 -4.10 -12.15 13.78
CA GLY A 462 -3.16 -12.50 14.84
C GLY A 462 -2.02 -11.51 15.06
N ILE A 463 -1.92 -10.43 14.29
CA ILE A 463 -0.99 -9.34 14.58
C ILE A 463 -1.63 -8.45 15.64
N ASN A 464 -1.08 -8.49 16.85
CA ASN A 464 -1.59 -7.79 18.01
C ASN A 464 -0.90 -6.42 18.21
N GLU A 465 -1.42 -5.65 19.19
CA GLU A 465 -0.90 -4.32 19.52
C GLU A 465 0.58 -4.36 19.93
N ALA A 466 1.02 -5.37 20.69
CA ALA A 466 2.40 -5.49 21.14
C ALA A 466 3.38 -5.67 19.98
N ILE A 467 3.01 -6.50 18.98
CA ILE A 467 3.80 -6.69 17.75
C ILE A 467 3.86 -5.37 16.95
N MET A 468 2.72 -4.69 16.79
CA MET A 468 2.67 -3.40 16.08
C MET A 468 3.53 -2.33 16.79
N LYS A 469 3.50 -2.29 18.10
CA LYS A 469 4.33 -1.36 18.89
C LYS A 469 5.82 -1.60 18.67
N GLN A 470 6.26 -2.85 18.69
CA GLN A 470 7.65 -3.23 18.41
C GLN A 470 8.03 -2.89 16.97
N ALA A 471 7.16 -3.16 16.02
CA ALA A 471 7.39 -2.87 14.61
C ALA A 471 7.55 -1.36 14.35
N LEU A 472 6.71 -0.52 14.96
CA LEU A 472 6.81 0.92 14.85
C LEU A 472 8.09 1.48 15.53
N ALA A 473 8.49 0.92 16.65
CA ALA A 473 9.74 1.31 17.32
C ALA A 473 10.98 0.99 16.45
N GLN A 474 11.00 -0.19 15.83
CA GLN A 474 12.06 -0.57 14.89
C GLN A 474 12.07 0.32 13.64
N ALA A 475 10.89 0.66 13.10
CA ALA A 475 10.77 1.59 11.99
C ALA A 475 11.31 2.98 12.30
N LYS A 476 11.11 3.47 13.51
CA LYS A 476 11.69 4.75 13.97
C LYS A 476 13.21 4.71 13.90
N GLY A 477 13.83 3.65 14.41
CA GLY A 477 15.29 3.47 14.33
C GLY A 477 15.82 3.47 12.90
N GLY A 478 15.15 2.75 12.00
CA GLY A 478 15.53 2.70 10.58
C GLY A 478 15.29 4.00 9.82
N ARG A 479 14.26 4.75 10.18
CA ARG A 479 13.93 6.05 9.57
C ARG A 479 14.91 7.15 10.02
N MET A 480 15.30 7.16 11.27
CA MET A 480 16.25 8.13 11.85
C MET A 480 17.67 7.96 11.31
#